data_525f384c064d07802696085c5011f2f8
#
_entry.id   525f384c064d07802696085c5011f2f8
#
_cell.length_a   1.000
_cell.length_b   1.000
_cell.length_c   1.000
_cell.angle_alpha   90.00
_cell.angle_beta   90.00
_cell.angle_gamma   90.00
#
_symmetry.space_group_name_H-M   'P 1'
#
loop_
_entity.id
_entity.type
_entity.pdbx_description
1 polymer ?
#
loop_
_entity_poly.entity_id
_entity_poly.type
_entity_poly.pdbx_seq_one_letter_code
_entity_poly.pdbx_strand_id
1 'polypeptide(L)'
;MNRKLVAAFAIAGAAALVMSGCASTPSTTADSGPVTITYTNFISDGANVGNLAKIVTAFEKANPKITVKVKTIPYASYGTALQTDLAAGTASDVFDIDGASNYQSLVANQQLAELKGVNGSVYSQALLKTYQTSGKQFGLPTSFSDVVLFYNKALFDAAGVSYPTSSWTWTDEQAAALKITNKAKGIYGDHQPVTYNEYYKTLVQNGASFLSADGKKAAFNTPAGLAAAQWLVGKSGTTMPTIAQGQGTANFDTNLFAKGKLGMLHTGIWVFGNFATAPASWDIAVEPGMTQSASAVFSNAIGVYAQSKHIAAAQKWAVYMSSSNEEVNVRLDTGWELPTIADTAKLNTYLSKGVPANRQSVFDAAKQIAPAPNLGANSSAIQDAMTAQLIEAQAGRETVQQALSNAETKINALLAG
;
A
#
# COMPACT_ATOMS: atom_id res chain seq x y z
N MET A 1 -26.18 47.70 -64.16
CA MET A 1 -25.99 49.14 -63.91
C MET A 1 -24.91 49.32 -62.88
N ASN A 2 -23.73 49.71 -63.34
CA ASN A 2 -23.00 50.96 -63.02
C ASN A 2 -22.66 51.11 -61.51
N ARG A 3 -21.48 51.30 -61.01
CA ARG A 3 -20.17 51.88 -61.40
C ARG A 3 -19.35 51.99 -60.12
N LYS A 4 -18.22 51.74 -60.07
CA LYS A 4 -16.82 52.22 -60.22
C LYS A 4 -16.08 52.31 -58.92
N LEU A 5 -15.00 51.61 -58.80
CA LEU A 5 -13.61 52.08 -58.60
C LEU A 5 -13.40 53.37 -57.81
N VAL A 6 -12.60 53.25 -56.73
CA VAL A 6 -11.39 54.08 -56.59
C VAL A 6 -10.39 53.36 -55.65
N ALA A 7 -9.16 53.22 -56.11
CA ALA A 7 -8.00 52.78 -55.36
C ALA A 7 -7.35 53.96 -54.64
N ALA A 8 -6.81 53.71 -53.45
CA ALA A 8 -5.76 54.58 -52.89
C ALA A 8 -4.72 53.72 -52.13
N PHE A 9 -3.53 53.81 -52.65
CA PHE A 9 -2.26 53.37 -52.07
C PHE A 9 -1.92 54.17 -50.80
N ALA A 10 -1.47 53.48 -49.75
CA ALA A 10 -0.57 54.12 -48.78
C ALA A 10 0.37 53.05 -48.16
N ILE A 11 1.59 53.41 -48.12
CA ILE A 11 2.87 52.76 -47.98
C ILE A 11 3.20 52.56 -46.50
N ALA A 12 3.81 51.39 -46.19
CA ALA A 12 4.90 51.11 -45.24
C ALA A 12 4.72 51.28 -43.73
N GLY A 13 5.06 50.24 -43.06
CA GLY A 13 5.37 50.19 -41.62
C GLY A 13 5.64 48.80 -41.18
N ALA A 14 6.76 48.17 -41.60
CA ALA A 14 7.23 46.92 -41.02
C ALA A 14 7.75 47.17 -39.59
N ALA A 15 6.98 46.88 -38.59
CA ALA A 15 7.44 46.72 -37.20
C ALA A 15 7.61 45.24 -36.91
N ALA A 16 8.83 44.75 -36.98
CA ALA A 16 9.22 43.44 -36.50
C ALA A 16 9.09 43.39 -34.97
N LEU A 17 8.01 42.83 -34.46
CA LEU A 17 7.88 42.43 -33.06
C LEU A 17 8.70 41.15 -32.87
N VAL A 18 9.93 41.30 -32.38
CA VAL A 18 10.74 40.22 -31.82
C VAL A 18 10.03 39.76 -30.53
N MET A 19 9.21 38.75 -30.64
CA MET A 19 8.76 38.02 -29.46
C MET A 19 9.96 37.23 -28.91
N SER A 20 10.69 37.85 -27.98
CA SER A 20 11.59 37.15 -27.09
C SER A 20 10.74 36.26 -26.20
N GLY A 21 10.53 35.03 -26.62
CA GLY A 21 10.00 33.95 -25.76
C GLY A 21 11.02 33.73 -24.65
N CYS A 22 10.81 34.34 -23.50
CA CYS A 22 11.43 33.89 -22.26
C CYS A 22 10.91 32.47 -21.98
N ALA A 23 11.66 31.49 -22.45
CA ALA A 23 11.60 30.15 -21.87
C ALA A 23 12.07 30.31 -20.42
N SER A 24 11.13 30.51 -19.49
CA SER A 24 11.40 30.44 -18.08
C SER A 24 11.73 28.98 -17.73
N THR A 25 13.02 28.67 -17.73
CA THR A 25 13.54 27.54 -16.98
C THR A 25 12.99 27.66 -15.56
N PRO A 26 12.36 26.60 -14.98
CA PRO A 26 11.94 26.66 -13.59
C PRO A 26 13.20 26.85 -12.73
N SER A 27 13.37 28.09 -12.26
CA SER A 27 14.41 28.44 -11.31
C SER A 27 14.03 27.79 -10.00
N THR A 28 14.80 26.80 -9.56
CA THR A 28 14.76 26.26 -8.21
C THR A 28 15.32 27.31 -7.25
N THR A 29 14.61 28.44 -7.08
CA THR A 29 14.90 29.38 -6.00
C THR A 29 14.56 28.68 -4.70
N ALA A 30 15.59 28.46 -3.86
CA ALA A 30 15.37 27.99 -2.49
C ALA A 30 14.43 29.00 -1.80
N ASP A 31 13.37 28.48 -1.17
CA ASP A 31 12.45 29.29 -0.38
C ASP A 31 13.24 30.06 0.69
N SER A 32 13.39 31.35 0.56
CA SER A 32 14.20 32.18 1.45
C SER A 32 13.44 32.68 2.69
N GLY A 33 12.09 32.53 2.70
CA GLY A 33 11.19 32.93 3.77
C GLY A 33 10.46 31.76 4.43
N PRO A 34 9.54 32.02 5.37
CA PRO A 34 8.61 31.02 5.89
C PRO A 34 7.75 30.43 4.77
N VAL A 35 7.60 29.11 4.74
CA VAL A 35 6.83 28.40 3.74
C VAL A 35 5.90 27.39 4.40
N THR A 36 4.70 27.25 3.87
CA THR A 36 3.77 26.17 4.24
C THR A 36 3.70 25.18 3.09
N ILE A 37 4.03 23.93 3.36
CA ILE A 37 3.83 22.81 2.45
C ILE A 37 2.62 22.00 2.85
N THR A 38 1.97 21.38 1.87
CA THR A 38 0.85 20.46 2.07
C THR A 38 1.33 19.02 1.94
N TYR A 39 0.82 18.14 2.82
CA TYR A 39 1.14 16.72 2.81
C TYR A 39 -0.13 15.89 2.87
N THR A 40 -0.41 15.11 1.81
CA THR A 40 -1.53 14.17 1.76
C THR A 40 -1.06 12.76 2.07
N ASN A 41 -1.75 12.09 3.01
CA ASN A 41 -1.43 10.73 3.45
C ASN A 41 -2.69 9.89 3.66
N PHE A 42 -2.53 8.57 3.82
CA PHE A 42 -3.60 7.62 4.14
C PHE A 42 -3.59 7.11 5.59
N ILE A 43 -2.83 7.74 6.47
CA ILE A 43 -2.66 7.37 7.87
C ILE A 43 -3.88 7.83 8.66
N SER A 44 -4.96 7.05 8.65
CA SER A 44 -6.26 7.45 9.22
C SER A 44 -6.64 6.72 10.50
N ASP A 45 -5.86 5.75 10.96
CA ASP A 45 -6.11 5.09 12.23
C ASP A 45 -5.62 5.97 13.40
N GLY A 46 -6.39 5.99 14.50
CA GLY A 46 -6.23 6.99 15.56
C GLY A 46 -4.87 6.96 16.25
N ALA A 47 -4.27 5.78 16.43
CA ALA A 47 -2.94 5.64 17.05
C ALA A 47 -1.86 6.23 16.13
N ASN A 48 -1.91 5.93 14.85
CA ASN A 48 -0.93 6.36 13.87
C ASN A 48 -1.09 7.83 13.46
N VAL A 49 -2.29 8.38 13.53
CA VAL A 49 -2.51 9.84 13.41
C VAL A 49 -1.72 10.59 14.51
N GLY A 50 -1.76 10.08 15.75
CA GLY A 50 -0.98 10.64 16.86
C GLY A 50 0.53 10.49 16.65
N ASN A 51 0.99 9.38 16.08
CA ASN A 51 2.39 9.14 15.74
C ASN A 51 2.89 10.10 14.65
N LEU A 52 2.10 10.29 13.58
CA LEU A 52 2.40 11.28 12.55
C LEU A 52 2.50 12.69 13.13
N ALA A 53 1.59 13.08 14.01
CA ALA A 53 1.61 14.40 14.64
C ALA A 53 2.89 14.66 15.44
N LYS A 54 3.45 13.65 16.11
CA LYS A 54 4.77 13.75 16.79
C LYS A 54 5.89 14.04 15.80
N ILE A 55 5.92 13.31 14.68
CA ILE A 55 6.94 13.48 13.63
C ILE A 55 6.86 14.88 13.01
N VAL A 56 5.64 15.35 12.69
CA VAL A 56 5.40 16.71 12.17
C VAL A 56 5.91 17.75 13.15
N THR A 57 5.54 17.66 14.44
CA THR A 57 5.98 18.59 15.47
C THR A 57 7.51 18.65 15.60
N ALA A 58 8.16 17.50 15.55
CA ALA A 58 9.62 17.42 15.62
C ALA A 58 10.29 18.01 14.36
N PHE A 59 9.71 17.77 13.18
CA PHE A 59 10.19 18.37 11.94
C PHE A 59 10.10 19.90 11.96
N GLU A 60 8.96 20.47 12.34
CA GLU A 60 8.75 21.92 12.40
C GLU A 60 9.66 22.58 13.42
N LYS A 61 9.91 21.92 14.55
CA LYS A 61 10.91 22.37 15.54
C LYS A 61 12.31 22.43 14.96
N ALA A 62 12.70 21.43 14.15
CA ALA A 62 14.01 21.37 13.49
C ALA A 62 14.10 22.31 12.28
N ASN A 63 12.98 22.70 11.70
CA ASN A 63 12.88 23.52 10.49
C ASN A 63 11.87 24.67 10.71
N PRO A 64 12.16 25.67 11.56
CA PRO A 64 11.17 26.65 12.02
C PRO A 64 10.60 27.58 10.93
N LYS A 65 11.16 27.52 9.73
CA LYS A 65 10.64 28.24 8.55
C LYS A 65 9.70 27.39 7.69
N ILE A 66 9.49 26.11 8.01
CA ILE A 66 8.64 25.22 7.23
C ILE A 66 7.50 24.72 8.11
N THR A 67 6.26 24.96 7.68
CA THR A 67 5.06 24.41 8.31
C THR A 67 4.49 23.30 7.42
N VAL A 68 4.07 22.17 8.01
CA VAL A 68 3.48 21.05 7.30
C VAL A 68 1.97 20.99 7.55
N LYS A 69 1.17 21.31 6.54
CA LYS A 69 -0.29 21.17 6.59
C LYS A 69 -0.68 19.74 6.14
N VAL A 70 -1.07 18.92 7.11
CA VAL A 70 -1.44 17.52 6.86
C VAL A 70 -2.89 17.41 6.37
N LYS A 71 -3.10 16.63 5.29
CA LYS A 71 -4.41 16.20 4.76
C LYS A 71 -4.45 14.67 4.82
N THR A 72 -5.26 14.11 5.71
CA THR A 72 -5.43 12.67 5.81
C THR A 72 -6.69 12.23 5.06
N ILE A 73 -6.56 11.20 4.22
CA ILE A 73 -7.65 10.58 3.48
C ILE A 73 -7.70 9.10 3.89
N PRO A 74 -8.86 8.55 4.25
CA PRO A 74 -8.98 7.12 4.56
C PRO A 74 -8.44 6.26 3.43
N TYR A 75 -7.70 5.19 3.76
CA TYR A 75 -7.03 4.31 2.79
C TYR A 75 -7.94 3.86 1.65
N ALA A 76 -9.18 3.44 1.98
CA ALA A 76 -10.14 2.98 0.96
C ALA A 76 -10.50 4.03 -0.11
N SER A 77 -10.30 5.32 0.17
CA SER A 77 -10.60 6.42 -0.76
C SER A 77 -9.35 7.12 -1.28
N TYR A 78 -8.18 6.76 -0.73
CA TYR A 78 -6.94 7.49 -0.96
C TYR A 78 -6.53 7.51 -2.43
N GLY A 79 -6.46 6.35 -3.07
CA GLY A 79 -6.03 6.22 -4.47
C GLY A 79 -6.88 7.06 -5.42
N THR A 80 -8.21 6.96 -5.30
CA THR A 80 -9.15 7.73 -6.14
C THR A 80 -9.02 9.24 -5.90
N ALA A 81 -8.91 9.65 -4.63
CA ALA A 81 -8.78 11.07 -4.29
C ALA A 81 -7.44 11.65 -4.78
N LEU A 82 -6.34 10.93 -4.62
CA LEU A 82 -5.02 11.35 -5.12
C LEU A 82 -5.03 11.49 -6.65
N GLN A 83 -5.57 10.52 -7.38
CA GLN A 83 -5.67 10.60 -8.84
C GLN A 83 -6.53 11.79 -9.29
N THR A 84 -7.62 12.08 -8.58
CA THR A 84 -8.46 13.26 -8.85
C THR A 84 -7.69 14.56 -8.64
N ASP A 85 -6.98 14.71 -7.51
CA ASP A 85 -6.18 15.88 -7.19
C ASP A 85 -5.04 16.07 -8.21
N LEU A 86 -4.37 14.98 -8.63
CA LEU A 86 -3.32 15.01 -9.66
C LEU A 86 -3.85 15.43 -11.02
N ALA A 87 -4.99 14.88 -11.47
CA ALA A 87 -5.62 15.24 -12.73
C ALA A 87 -6.09 16.69 -12.76
N ALA A 88 -6.54 17.23 -11.64
CA ALA A 88 -6.95 18.62 -11.48
C ALA A 88 -5.76 19.60 -11.31
N GLY A 89 -4.54 19.10 -11.12
CA GLY A 89 -3.37 19.95 -10.81
C GLY A 89 -3.42 20.56 -9.40
N THR A 90 -4.17 19.95 -8.48
CA THR A 90 -4.41 20.41 -7.09
C THR A 90 -3.81 19.50 -6.04
N ALA A 91 -2.95 18.56 -6.46
CA ALA A 91 -2.27 17.65 -5.54
C ALA A 91 -1.40 18.42 -4.52
N SER A 92 -1.30 17.86 -3.32
CA SER A 92 -0.42 18.38 -2.27
C SER A 92 1.04 18.39 -2.73
N ASP A 93 1.86 19.28 -2.12
CA ASP A 93 3.30 19.36 -2.39
C ASP A 93 4.00 18.02 -2.17
N VAL A 94 3.52 17.25 -1.19
CA VAL A 94 4.02 15.94 -0.83
C VAL A 94 2.84 14.99 -0.63
N PHE A 95 3.00 13.74 -1.03
CA PHE A 95 1.98 12.72 -0.79
C PHE A 95 2.60 11.32 -0.61
N ASP A 96 1.86 10.46 0.07
CA ASP A 96 2.24 9.06 0.21
C ASP A 96 2.07 8.30 -1.11
N ILE A 97 2.96 7.36 -1.35
CA ILE A 97 2.91 6.44 -2.48
C ILE A 97 2.62 5.04 -1.92
N ASP A 98 1.44 4.54 -2.18
CA ASP A 98 1.00 3.21 -1.77
C ASP A 98 1.59 2.15 -2.71
N GLY A 99 2.79 1.69 -2.36
CA GLY A 99 3.47 0.59 -3.02
C GLY A 99 4.13 0.91 -4.36
N ALA A 100 4.92 -0.05 -4.82
CA ALA A 100 5.71 0.04 -6.05
C ALA A 100 4.87 0.20 -7.32
N SER A 101 3.70 -0.43 -7.37
CA SER A 101 2.81 -0.38 -8.55
C SER A 101 2.27 1.02 -8.78
N ASN A 102 1.82 1.71 -7.72
CA ASN A 102 1.36 3.09 -7.83
C ASN A 102 2.50 4.06 -8.17
N TYR A 103 3.71 3.79 -7.63
CA TYR A 103 4.90 4.53 -8.00
C TYR A 103 5.17 4.50 -9.51
N GLN A 104 5.09 3.34 -10.15
CA GLN A 104 5.33 3.21 -11.60
C GLN A 104 4.34 4.06 -12.41
N SER A 105 3.06 4.07 -12.03
CA SER A 105 2.05 4.91 -12.66
C SER A 105 2.35 6.40 -12.50
N LEU A 106 2.73 6.83 -11.29
CA LEU A 106 3.06 8.24 -11.00
C LEU A 106 4.26 8.73 -11.81
N VAL A 107 5.30 7.90 -11.95
CA VAL A 107 6.49 8.22 -12.76
C VAL A 107 6.15 8.27 -14.24
N ALA A 108 5.41 7.29 -14.76
CA ALA A 108 5.01 7.25 -16.17
C ALA A 108 4.20 8.50 -16.56
N ASN A 109 3.37 9.02 -15.65
CA ASN A 109 2.59 10.23 -15.83
C ASN A 109 3.32 11.52 -15.41
N GLN A 110 4.63 11.46 -15.12
CA GLN A 110 5.48 12.60 -14.75
C GLN A 110 4.94 13.40 -13.54
N GLN A 111 4.30 12.74 -12.59
CA GLN A 111 3.69 13.38 -11.41
C GLN A 111 4.68 13.61 -10.26
N LEU A 112 5.88 13.01 -10.32
CA LEU A 112 6.87 13.07 -9.26
C LEU A 112 8.08 13.93 -9.65
N ALA A 113 8.53 14.78 -8.74
CA ALA A 113 9.79 15.50 -8.87
C ALA A 113 10.99 14.58 -8.59
N GLU A 114 12.09 14.76 -9.30
CA GLU A 114 13.36 14.09 -9.00
C GLU A 114 13.92 14.61 -7.66
N LEU A 115 14.20 13.69 -6.73
CA LEU A 115 14.76 13.99 -5.42
C LEU A 115 16.28 13.97 -5.50
N LYS A 116 16.91 15.13 -5.33
CA LYS A 116 18.37 15.30 -5.52
C LYS A 116 19.10 15.36 -4.19
N GLY A 117 20.35 14.86 -4.17
CA GLY A 117 21.21 14.93 -2.99
C GLY A 117 20.74 14.09 -1.80
N VAL A 118 19.90 13.08 -2.04
CA VAL A 118 19.47 12.14 -1.00
C VAL A 118 20.65 11.27 -0.57
N ASN A 119 20.88 11.19 0.74
CA ASN A 119 21.85 10.24 1.28
C ASN A 119 21.25 8.82 1.24
N GLY A 120 21.50 8.09 0.16
CA GLY A 120 20.97 6.75 -0.03
C GLY A 120 21.50 5.72 0.98
N SER A 121 22.63 5.96 1.63
CA SER A 121 23.25 4.98 2.54
C SER A 121 22.46 4.74 3.83
N VAL A 122 21.54 5.64 4.19
CA VAL A 122 20.69 5.47 5.38
C VAL A 122 19.52 4.51 5.16
N TYR A 123 19.18 4.20 3.91
CA TYR A 123 18.07 3.33 3.56
C TYR A 123 18.49 1.90 3.22
N SER A 124 17.59 0.95 3.43
CA SER A 124 17.69 -0.36 2.81
C SER A 124 17.80 -0.21 1.29
N GLN A 125 18.90 -0.67 0.70
CA GLN A 125 19.17 -0.49 -0.72
C GLN A 125 18.14 -1.18 -1.62
N ALA A 126 17.58 -2.32 -1.19
CA ALA A 126 16.54 -3.01 -1.92
C ALA A 126 15.27 -2.15 -1.99
N LEU A 127 14.83 -1.57 -0.86
CA LEU A 127 13.64 -0.72 -0.79
C LEU A 127 13.87 0.62 -1.49
N LEU A 128 15.05 1.24 -1.35
CA LEU A 128 15.34 2.50 -2.02
C LEU A 128 15.30 2.38 -3.55
N LYS A 129 15.87 1.29 -4.09
CA LYS A 129 15.86 1.00 -5.53
C LYS A 129 14.46 0.79 -6.11
N THR A 130 13.51 0.33 -5.32
CA THR A 130 12.11 0.17 -5.74
C THR A 130 11.50 1.48 -6.24
N TYR A 131 11.96 2.62 -5.70
CA TYR A 131 11.46 3.96 -6.02
C TYR A 131 12.45 4.78 -6.87
N GLN A 132 13.25 4.07 -7.68
CA GLN A 132 14.13 4.65 -8.69
C GLN A 132 13.64 4.31 -10.10
N THR A 133 13.85 5.26 -11.01
CA THR A 133 13.59 5.06 -12.44
C THR A 133 14.74 5.68 -13.23
N SER A 134 15.35 4.92 -14.13
CA SER A 134 16.49 5.37 -14.96
C SER A 134 17.64 5.97 -14.13
N GLY A 135 17.93 5.38 -12.96
CA GLY A 135 19.00 5.83 -12.06
C GLY A 135 18.69 7.09 -11.25
N LYS A 136 17.46 7.60 -11.32
CA LYS A 136 17.00 8.78 -10.59
C LYS A 136 16.02 8.40 -9.50
N GLN A 137 16.06 9.10 -8.36
CA GLN A 137 15.17 8.89 -7.23
C GLN A 137 13.94 9.78 -7.35
N PHE A 138 12.73 9.21 -7.31
CA PHE A 138 11.47 9.94 -7.37
C PHE A 138 10.56 9.72 -6.16
N GLY A 139 10.81 8.69 -5.36
CA GLY A 139 10.15 8.45 -4.08
C GLY A 139 11.14 7.96 -3.04
N LEU A 140 10.87 8.19 -1.77
CA LEU A 140 11.68 7.68 -0.65
C LEU A 140 10.85 6.66 0.12
N PRO A 141 11.34 5.43 0.33
CA PRO A 141 10.62 4.45 1.10
C PRO A 141 10.47 4.93 2.55
N THR A 142 9.25 4.93 3.08
CA THR A 142 8.93 5.38 4.44
C THR A 142 8.74 4.23 5.41
N SER A 143 8.18 3.14 4.92
CA SER A 143 7.91 1.96 5.73
C SER A 143 7.95 0.70 4.91
N PHE A 144 8.16 -0.41 5.60
CA PHE A 144 7.79 -1.70 5.05
C PHE A 144 7.04 -2.51 6.10
N SER A 145 6.17 -3.38 5.61
CA SER A 145 5.44 -4.33 6.42
C SER A 145 5.22 -5.60 5.63
N ASP A 146 4.98 -6.68 6.35
CA ASP A 146 4.54 -7.92 5.76
C ASP A 146 3.22 -8.38 6.36
N VAL A 147 2.55 -9.28 5.67
CA VAL A 147 1.36 -9.95 6.16
C VAL A 147 1.78 -11.17 6.95
N VAL A 148 1.23 -11.29 8.15
CA VAL A 148 1.42 -12.42 9.05
C VAL A 148 0.08 -12.95 9.51
N LEU A 149 0.06 -14.17 10.03
CA LEU A 149 -1.12 -14.75 10.65
C LEU A 149 -1.21 -14.31 12.11
N PHE A 150 -2.16 -13.44 12.43
CA PHE A 150 -2.51 -13.15 13.82
C PHE A 150 -3.40 -14.25 14.36
N TYR A 151 -3.22 -14.63 15.62
CA TYR A 151 -4.08 -15.64 16.25
C TYR A 151 -4.44 -15.28 17.69
N ASN A 152 -5.66 -15.62 18.07
CA ASN A 152 -6.23 -15.37 19.40
C ASN A 152 -6.01 -16.60 20.29
N LYS A 153 -5.05 -16.52 21.21
CA LYS A 153 -4.68 -17.64 22.11
C LYS A 153 -5.88 -18.17 22.90
N ALA A 154 -6.72 -17.27 23.41
CA ALA A 154 -7.86 -17.68 24.24
C ALA A 154 -8.89 -18.51 23.45
N LEU A 155 -9.10 -18.20 22.15
CA LEU A 155 -10.00 -18.99 21.30
C LEU A 155 -9.38 -20.33 20.90
N PHE A 156 -8.06 -20.37 20.69
CA PHE A 156 -7.31 -21.61 20.45
C PHE A 156 -7.38 -22.55 21.66
N ASP A 157 -7.08 -22.02 22.86
CA ASP A 157 -7.13 -22.76 24.12
C ASP A 157 -8.55 -23.33 24.39
N ALA A 158 -9.57 -22.47 24.19
CA ALA A 158 -10.97 -22.88 24.39
C ALA A 158 -11.43 -23.96 23.41
N ALA A 159 -10.85 -24.02 22.22
CA ALA A 159 -11.13 -24.99 21.18
C ALA A 159 -10.23 -26.26 21.28
N GLY A 160 -9.24 -26.28 22.17
CA GLY A 160 -8.25 -27.34 22.27
C GLY A 160 -7.41 -27.51 21.01
N VAL A 161 -7.05 -26.39 20.38
CA VAL A 161 -6.25 -26.33 19.15
C VAL A 161 -4.85 -25.84 19.47
N SER A 162 -3.81 -26.49 18.94
CA SER A 162 -2.43 -26.05 19.05
C SER A 162 -2.22 -24.74 18.29
N TYR A 163 -1.34 -23.88 18.81
CA TYR A 163 -1.01 -22.61 18.14
C TYR A 163 -0.33 -22.83 16.79
N PRO A 164 -0.48 -21.87 15.85
CA PRO A 164 0.16 -21.93 14.55
C PRO A 164 1.68 -22.02 14.66
N THR A 165 2.29 -22.81 13.79
CA THR A 165 3.75 -22.92 13.64
C THR A 165 4.15 -22.62 12.20
N SER A 166 5.45 -22.42 11.94
CA SER A 166 5.98 -22.20 10.58
C SER A 166 5.80 -23.39 9.64
N SER A 167 5.38 -24.55 10.15
CA SER A 167 5.10 -25.76 9.35
C SER A 167 3.63 -25.92 9.00
N TRP A 168 2.75 -25.04 9.46
CA TRP A 168 1.33 -25.10 9.13
C TRP A 168 1.09 -24.95 7.64
N THR A 169 0.10 -25.71 7.17
CA THR A 169 -0.43 -25.62 5.82
C THR A 169 -1.84 -25.02 5.84
N TRP A 170 -2.42 -24.70 4.68
CA TRP A 170 -3.83 -24.34 4.56
C TRP A 170 -4.78 -25.39 5.16
N THR A 171 -4.38 -26.67 5.09
CA THR A 171 -5.18 -27.76 5.70
C THR A 171 -5.21 -27.64 7.22
N ASP A 172 -4.08 -27.31 7.86
CA ASP A 172 -3.98 -27.14 9.31
C ASP A 172 -4.78 -25.91 9.75
N GLU A 173 -4.65 -24.79 9.00
CA GLU A 173 -5.40 -23.56 9.23
C GLU A 173 -6.91 -23.79 9.14
N GLN A 174 -7.38 -24.46 8.08
CA GLN A 174 -8.79 -24.77 7.91
C GLN A 174 -9.34 -25.67 9.02
N ALA A 175 -8.58 -26.67 9.44
CA ALA A 175 -8.96 -27.56 10.53
C ALA A 175 -9.07 -26.79 11.87
N ALA A 176 -8.14 -25.89 12.15
CA ALA A 176 -8.19 -25.01 13.31
C ALA A 176 -9.39 -24.06 13.24
N ALA A 177 -9.59 -23.40 12.09
CA ALA A 177 -10.69 -22.46 11.87
C ALA A 177 -12.06 -23.10 12.08
N LEU A 178 -12.27 -24.32 11.58
CA LEU A 178 -13.51 -25.08 11.78
C LEU A 178 -13.78 -25.38 13.25
N LYS A 179 -12.76 -25.78 14.02
CA LYS A 179 -12.90 -26.07 15.46
C LYS A 179 -13.20 -24.82 16.29
N ILE A 180 -12.62 -23.68 15.92
CA ILE A 180 -12.80 -22.40 16.63
C ILE A 180 -14.15 -21.76 16.31
N THR A 181 -14.67 -21.96 15.08
CA THR A 181 -15.91 -21.32 14.64
C THR A 181 -17.11 -21.71 15.48
N ASN A 182 -17.78 -20.70 16.05
CA ASN A 182 -19.06 -20.84 16.74
C ASN A 182 -19.99 -19.68 16.34
N LYS A 183 -20.71 -19.87 15.23
CA LYS A 183 -21.59 -18.84 14.67
C LYS A 183 -22.70 -18.39 15.63
N ALA A 184 -23.18 -19.28 16.49
CA ALA A 184 -24.21 -18.94 17.48
C ALA A 184 -23.70 -17.92 18.52
N LYS A 185 -22.39 -17.89 18.78
CA LYS A 185 -21.72 -16.91 19.64
C LYS A 185 -21.12 -15.74 18.87
N GLY A 186 -21.29 -15.69 17.54
CA GLY A 186 -20.65 -14.71 16.66
C GLY A 186 -19.13 -14.83 16.64
N ILE A 187 -18.60 -16.05 16.81
CA ILE A 187 -17.16 -16.35 16.75
C ILE A 187 -16.87 -17.01 15.41
N TYR A 188 -15.86 -16.49 14.72
CA TYR A 188 -15.35 -17.01 13.45
C TYR A 188 -13.92 -17.50 13.62
N GLY A 189 -13.58 -18.57 12.92
CA GLY A 189 -12.26 -19.17 13.02
C GLY A 189 -11.19 -18.41 12.30
N ASP A 190 -11.54 -17.70 11.23
CA ASP A 190 -10.59 -17.07 10.34
C ASP A 190 -11.18 -15.84 9.65
N HIS A 191 -10.32 -14.93 9.22
CA HIS A 191 -10.63 -13.88 8.25
C HIS A 191 -9.40 -13.60 7.39
N GLN A 192 -9.58 -13.77 6.08
CA GLN A 192 -8.60 -13.43 5.05
C GLN A 192 -9.29 -12.55 4.01
N PRO A 193 -8.84 -11.32 3.78
CA PRO A 193 -9.47 -10.41 2.81
C PRO A 193 -9.50 -11.01 1.41
N VAL A 194 -10.64 -10.88 0.71
CA VAL A 194 -10.78 -11.35 -0.68
C VAL A 194 -10.44 -10.20 -1.61
N THR A 195 -9.17 -10.03 -1.89
CA THR A 195 -8.60 -8.93 -2.69
C THR A 195 -7.54 -9.44 -3.67
N TYR A 196 -7.16 -8.59 -4.62
CA TYR A 196 -6.01 -8.85 -5.50
C TYR A 196 -4.73 -9.18 -4.69
N ASN A 197 -4.45 -8.40 -3.62
CA ASN A 197 -3.24 -8.58 -2.83
C ASN A 197 -3.19 -9.95 -2.15
N GLU A 198 -4.28 -10.39 -1.59
CA GLU A 198 -4.38 -11.72 -1.02
C GLU A 198 -4.30 -12.81 -2.09
N TYR A 199 -4.89 -12.56 -3.27
CA TYR A 199 -4.90 -13.57 -4.32
C TYR A 199 -3.51 -13.81 -4.92
N TYR A 200 -2.73 -12.76 -5.28
CA TYR A 200 -1.40 -13.01 -5.82
C TYR A 200 -0.47 -13.69 -4.81
N LYS A 201 -0.64 -13.41 -3.52
CA LYS A 201 0.06 -14.10 -2.44
C LYS A 201 -0.32 -15.59 -2.38
N THR A 202 -1.61 -15.90 -2.38
CA THR A 202 -2.09 -17.29 -2.37
C THR A 202 -1.72 -18.05 -3.64
N LEU A 203 -1.61 -17.38 -4.79
CA LEU A 203 -1.02 -18.00 -6.01
C LEU A 203 0.38 -18.52 -5.73
N VAL A 204 1.26 -17.67 -5.17
CA VAL A 204 2.64 -18.07 -4.84
C VAL A 204 2.64 -19.18 -3.79
N GLN A 205 1.81 -19.10 -2.76
CA GLN A 205 1.65 -20.15 -1.74
C GLN A 205 1.23 -21.50 -2.33
N ASN A 206 0.60 -21.49 -3.50
CA ASN A 206 0.18 -22.71 -4.23
C ASN A 206 1.01 -22.98 -5.51
N GLY A 207 2.17 -22.37 -5.66
CA GLY A 207 3.10 -22.63 -6.77
C GLY A 207 2.64 -22.08 -8.11
N ALA A 208 1.77 -21.05 -8.13
CA ALA A 208 1.30 -20.38 -9.33
C ALA A 208 1.79 -18.92 -9.39
N SER A 209 1.57 -18.26 -10.53
CA SER A 209 1.96 -16.87 -10.77
C SER A 209 0.79 -16.06 -11.29
N PHE A 210 0.76 -14.76 -11.00
CA PHE A 210 -0.28 -13.85 -11.48
C PHE A 210 -0.09 -13.49 -12.96
N LEU A 211 1.15 -13.23 -13.37
CA LEU A 211 1.53 -12.92 -14.75
C LEU A 211 2.41 -14.00 -15.34
N SER A 212 2.44 -14.07 -16.68
CA SER A 212 3.43 -14.81 -17.45
C SER A 212 4.85 -14.29 -17.16
N ALA A 213 5.86 -15.09 -17.44
CA ALA A 213 7.26 -14.75 -17.14
C ALA A 213 7.74 -13.46 -17.84
N ASP A 214 7.16 -13.11 -18.98
CA ASP A 214 7.43 -11.85 -19.70
C ASP A 214 6.57 -10.67 -19.24
N GLY A 215 5.68 -10.88 -18.26
CA GLY A 215 4.78 -9.87 -17.68
C GLY A 215 3.65 -9.41 -18.59
N LYS A 216 3.45 -10.02 -19.77
CA LYS A 216 2.54 -9.49 -20.80
C LYS A 216 1.14 -10.07 -20.77
N LYS A 217 0.92 -11.13 -20.01
CA LYS A 217 -0.37 -11.83 -19.95
C LYS A 217 -0.67 -12.29 -18.54
N ALA A 218 -1.94 -12.40 -18.22
CA ALA A 218 -2.41 -13.12 -17.05
C ALA A 218 -2.02 -14.60 -17.12
N ALA A 219 -1.58 -15.18 -16.00
CA ALA A 219 -1.14 -16.57 -15.90
C ALA A 219 -1.82 -17.32 -14.74
N PHE A 220 -2.75 -16.70 -14.07
CA PHE A 220 -3.40 -17.24 -12.87
C PHE A 220 -4.54 -18.22 -13.16
N ASN A 221 -5.13 -18.23 -14.35
CA ASN A 221 -6.26 -19.10 -14.70
C ASN A 221 -5.76 -20.53 -15.03
N THR A 222 -5.28 -21.20 -14.03
CA THR A 222 -4.73 -22.55 -14.05
C THR A 222 -5.36 -23.38 -12.92
N PRO A 223 -5.22 -24.72 -12.90
CA PRO A 223 -5.69 -25.53 -11.77
C PRO A 223 -5.16 -25.06 -10.41
N ALA A 224 -3.88 -24.68 -10.33
CA ALA A 224 -3.28 -24.14 -9.10
C ALA A 224 -3.84 -22.77 -8.72
N GLY A 225 -4.07 -21.90 -9.71
CA GLY A 225 -4.69 -20.60 -9.48
C GLY A 225 -6.17 -20.69 -9.11
N LEU A 226 -6.90 -21.64 -9.70
CA LEU A 226 -8.27 -21.95 -9.31
C LEU A 226 -8.35 -22.42 -7.85
N ALA A 227 -7.46 -23.34 -7.44
CA ALA A 227 -7.40 -23.80 -6.06
C ALA A 227 -7.07 -22.65 -5.08
N ALA A 228 -6.17 -21.73 -5.45
CA ALA A 228 -5.85 -20.56 -4.65
C ALA A 228 -7.05 -19.61 -4.49
N ALA A 229 -7.81 -19.36 -5.57
CA ALA A 229 -9.03 -18.56 -5.50
C ALA A 229 -10.12 -19.26 -4.69
N GLN A 230 -10.31 -20.56 -4.86
CA GLN A 230 -11.26 -21.37 -4.07
C GLN A 230 -10.92 -21.34 -2.58
N TRP A 231 -9.63 -21.37 -2.22
CA TRP A 231 -9.16 -21.23 -0.85
C TRP A 231 -9.62 -19.89 -0.24
N LEU A 232 -9.41 -18.78 -0.93
CA LEU A 232 -9.83 -17.47 -0.43
C LEU A 232 -11.34 -17.33 -0.32
N VAL A 233 -12.05 -17.68 -1.37
CA VAL A 233 -13.51 -17.44 -1.48
C VAL A 233 -14.30 -18.41 -0.60
N GLY A 234 -13.85 -19.65 -0.50
CA GLY A 234 -14.57 -20.75 0.17
C GLY A 234 -14.70 -20.63 1.68
N LYS A 235 -13.91 -19.75 2.30
CA LYS A 235 -14.00 -19.47 3.75
C LYS A 235 -15.25 -18.67 4.11
N SER A 236 -15.78 -17.85 3.17
CA SER A 236 -16.91 -16.95 3.39
C SER A 236 -18.17 -17.71 3.80
N GLY A 237 -18.79 -17.28 4.91
CA GLY A 237 -19.98 -17.92 5.46
C GLY A 237 -19.73 -19.29 6.11
N THR A 238 -18.52 -19.83 6.06
CA THR A 238 -18.11 -21.09 6.75
C THR A 238 -17.30 -20.75 8.01
N THR A 239 -16.03 -20.52 7.89
CA THR A 239 -15.12 -20.13 8.98
C THR A 239 -14.89 -18.61 9.07
N MET A 240 -15.23 -17.88 8.01
CA MET A 240 -15.16 -16.44 7.89
C MET A 240 -16.55 -15.81 7.79
N PRO A 241 -16.78 -14.57 8.28
CA PRO A 241 -18.02 -13.84 8.02
C PRO A 241 -18.33 -13.71 6.54
N THR A 242 -19.61 -13.58 6.19
CA THR A 242 -20.02 -13.23 4.84
C THR A 242 -19.73 -11.77 4.53
N ILE A 243 -19.67 -11.39 3.24
CA ILE A 243 -19.53 -9.99 2.81
C ILE A 243 -20.62 -9.12 3.46
N ALA A 244 -21.87 -9.58 3.46
CA ALA A 244 -23.00 -8.82 3.99
C ALA A 244 -22.84 -8.47 5.49
N GLN A 245 -22.18 -9.32 6.27
CA GLN A 245 -21.94 -9.07 7.71
C GLN A 245 -20.92 -7.95 7.96
N GLY A 246 -19.97 -7.74 7.03
CA GLY A 246 -18.96 -6.68 7.11
C GLY A 246 -19.32 -5.41 6.35
N GLN A 247 -20.37 -5.47 5.51
CA GLN A 247 -20.69 -4.39 4.58
C GLN A 247 -20.96 -3.07 5.30
N GLY A 248 -20.28 -2.01 4.86
CA GLY A 248 -20.42 -0.66 5.42
C GLY A 248 -19.72 -0.44 6.76
N THR A 249 -19.01 -1.44 7.28
CA THR A 249 -18.27 -1.33 8.56
C THR A 249 -16.78 -1.24 8.27
N ALA A 250 -16.20 -0.08 8.49
CA ALA A 250 -14.75 0.11 8.37
C ALA A 250 -14.02 -0.77 9.40
N ASN A 251 -12.89 -1.36 8.99
CA ASN A 251 -12.03 -2.20 9.83
C ASN A 251 -12.81 -3.33 10.53
N PHE A 252 -13.77 -3.93 9.83
CA PHE A 252 -14.67 -4.95 10.39
C PHE A 252 -13.91 -6.15 10.96
N ASP A 253 -12.96 -6.68 10.23
CA ASP A 253 -12.08 -7.79 10.57
C ASP A 253 -11.21 -7.49 11.80
N THR A 254 -10.53 -6.36 11.78
CA THR A 254 -9.69 -5.85 12.88
C THR A 254 -10.53 -5.65 14.14
N ASN A 255 -11.73 -5.08 14.00
CA ASN A 255 -12.66 -4.92 15.11
C ASN A 255 -13.17 -6.24 15.69
N LEU A 256 -13.41 -7.25 14.84
CA LEU A 256 -13.77 -8.61 15.30
C LEU A 256 -12.63 -9.24 16.09
N PHE A 257 -11.40 -9.12 15.59
CA PHE A 257 -10.22 -9.67 16.27
C PHE A 257 -10.00 -8.97 17.62
N ALA A 258 -10.02 -7.65 17.66
CA ALA A 258 -9.88 -6.87 18.89
C ALA A 258 -10.94 -7.19 19.94
N LYS A 259 -12.16 -7.55 19.52
CA LYS A 259 -13.26 -7.98 20.41
C LYS A 259 -13.19 -9.45 20.83
N GLY A 260 -12.15 -10.20 20.44
CA GLY A 260 -12.02 -11.63 20.73
C GLY A 260 -13.07 -12.50 20.02
N LYS A 261 -13.55 -12.07 18.85
CA LYS A 261 -14.56 -12.78 18.04
C LYS A 261 -13.98 -13.44 16.79
N LEU A 262 -12.67 -13.36 16.62
CA LEU A 262 -11.96 -13.95 15.49
C LEU A 262 -10.78 -14.76 15.99
N GLY A 263 -10.65 -16.01 15.51
CA GLY A 263 -9.57 -16.93 15.89
C GLY A 263 -8.27 -16.58 15.21
N MET A 264 -8.33 -16.34 13.91
CA MET A 264 -7.18 -15.99 13.06
C MET A 264 -7.53 -14.81 12.16
N LEU A 265 -6.52 -13.99 11.86
CA LEU A 265 -6.64 -12.83 10.97
C LEU A 265 -5.38 -12.70 10.12
N HIS A 266 -5.56 -12.72 8.80
CA HIS A 266 -4.51 -12.42 7.83
C HIS A 266 -4.45 -10.93 7.58
N THR A 267 -3.42 -10.27 8.09
CA THR A 267 -3.23 -8.82 7.92
C THR A 267 -1.77 -8.45 8.17
N GLY A 268 -1.41 -7.22 7.87
CA GLY A 268 -0.05 -6.74 8.07
C GLY A 268 0.19 -6.18 9.47
N ILE A 269 1.46 -5.99 9.76
CA ILE A 269 1.92 -5.50 11.07
C ILE A 269 1.46 -4.07 11.39
N TRP A 270 0.89 -3.34 10.43
CA TRP A 270 0.31 -2.00 10.62
C TRP A 270 -0.83 -1.96 11.65
N VAL A 271 -1.47 -3.10 11.96
CA VAL A 271 -2.56 -3.17 12.94
C VAL A 271 -2.09 -3.46 14.38
N PHE A 272 -0.80 -3.59 14.64
CA PHE A 272 -0.32 -3.90 16.00
C PHE A 272 -0.82 -2.90 17.04
N GLY A 273 -0.85 -1.61 16.69
CA GLY A 273 -1.38 -0.55 17.55
C GLY A 273 -2.84 -0.75 17.93
N ASN A 274 -3.65 -1.31 17.04
CA ASN A 274 -5.08 -1.53 17.26
C ASN A 274 -5.34 -2.64 18.29
N PHE A 275 -4.38 -3.53 18.51
CA PHE A 275 -4.49 -4.66 19.45
C PHE A 275 -3.70 -4.46 20.74
N ALA A 276 -3.04 -3.33 20.92
CA ALA A 276 -2.25 -3.05 22.13
C ALA A 276 -3.07 -3.12 23.42
N THR A 277 -4.37 -2.81 23.35
CA THR A 277 -5.32 -2.85 24.46
C THR A 277 -6.39 -3.93 24.30
N ALA A 278 -6.23 -4.85 23.35
CA ALA A 278 -7.19 -5.94 23.16
C ALA A 278 -7.25 -6.82 24.41
N PRO A 279 -8.46 -7.22 24.87
CA PRO A 279 -8.61 -8.00 26.10
C PRO A 279 -8.11 -9.43 25.93
N ALA A 280 -8.00 -9.92 24.71
CA ALA A 280 -7.55 -11.27 24.41
C ALA A 280 -6.02 -11.32 24.28
N SER A 281 -5.39 -12.36 24.85
CA SER A 281 -4.01 -12.69 24.55
C SER A 281 -3.90 -13.14 23.10
N TRP A 282 -3.01 -12.50 22.32
CA TRP A 282 -2.79 -12.79 20.92
C TRP A 282 -1.30 -12.87 20.60
N ASP A 283 -0.99 -13.49 19.48
CA ASP A 283 0.37 -13.55 18.95
C ASP A 283 0.30 -13.68 17.42
N ILE A 284 1.46 -13.80 16.78
CA ILE A 284 1.58 -13.92 15.33
C ILE A 284 2.40 -15.14 14.94
N ALA A 285 2.18 -15.61 13.72
CA ALA A 285 2.97 -16.66 13.07
C ALA A 285 3.18 -16.28 11.59
N VAL A 286 4.14 -16.92 10.93
CA VAL A 286 4.26 -16.88 9.46
C VAL A 286 2.95 -17.45 8.87
N GLU A 287 2.47 -16.86 7.78
CA GLU A 287 1.26 -17.36 7.13
C GLU A 287 1.45 -18.77 6.57
N PRO A 288 0.48 -19.66 6.78
CA PRO A 288 0.47 -20.97 6.15
C PRO A 288 0.38 -20.87 4.62
N GLY A 289 0.99 -21.81 3.94
CA GLY A 289 0.84 -22.00 2.50
C GLY A 289 0.40 -23.41 2.16
N MET A 290 0.27 -23.73 0.87
CA MET A 290 -0.05 -25.09 0.42
C MET A 290 1.20 -25.84 -0.02
N THR A 291 1.92 -25.33 -1.02
CA THR A 291 3.19 -25.89 -1.50
C THR A 291 4.40 -25.22 -0.86
N GLN A 292 4.25 -23.98 -0.45
CA GLN A 292 5.26 -23.19 0.25
C GLN A 292 4.60 -22.07 1.04
N SER A 293 5.22 -21.60 2.11
CA SER A 293 4.82 -20.35 2.75
C SER A 293 5.24 -19.17 1.86
N ALA A 294 4.42 -18.15 1.80
CA ALA A 294 4.78 -16.89 1.17
C ALA A 294 3.96 -15.75 1.80
N SER A 295 4.61 -14.62 2.01
CA SER A 295 3.99 -13.42 2.59
C SER A 295 4.00 -12.27 1.59
N ALA A 296 2.94 -11.48 1.56
CA ALA A 296 2.95 -10.21 0.86
C ALA A 296 3.74 -9.20 1.68
N VAL A 297 4.67 -8.50 1.01
CA VAL A 297 5.44 -7.41 1.60
C VAL A 297 5.03 -6.11 0.93
N PHE A 298 4.70 -5.15 1.75
CA PHE A 298 4.32 -3.82 1.32
C PHE A 298 5.40 -2.84 1.74
N SER A 299 5.81 -1.99 0.82
CA SER A 299 6.67 -0.86 1.10
C SER A 299 5.95 0.38 0.62
N ASN A 300 5.72 1.29 1.54
CA ASN A 300 5.17 2.60 1.20
C ASN A 300 6.30 3.60 1.01
N ALA A 301 6.03 4.62 0.24
CA ALA A 301 6.98 5.69 0.01
C ALA A 301 6.31 7.06 0.12
N ILE A 302 7.12 8.08 0.09
CA ILE A 302 6.70 9.47 0.03
C ILE A 302 7.30 10.11 -1.22
N GLY A 303 6.49 10.86 -1.95
CA GLY A 303 6.88 11.56 -3.17
C GLY A 303 6.61 13.05 -3.10
N VAL A 304 7.37 13.81 -3.86
CA VAL A 304 7.16 15.26 -4.05
C VAL A 304 6.46 15.50 -5.39
N TYR A 305 5.40 16.28 -5.38
CA TYR A 305 4.66 16.62 -6.59
C TYR A 305 5.53 17.41 -7.58
N ALA A 306 5.56 16.99 -8.85
CA ALA A 306 6.40 17.59 -9.87
C ALA A 306 6.08 19.07 -10.12
N GLN A 307 4.83 19.49 -9.90
CA GLN A 307 4.37 20.86 -10.10
C GLN A 307 4.32 21.67 -8.79
N SER A 308 4.85 21.14 -7.68
CA SER A 308 4.95 21.88 -6.42
C SER A 308 5.81 23.15 -6.62
N LYS A 309 5.36 24.24 -6.03
CA LYS A 309 6.12 25.50 -5.99
C LYS A 309 7.18 25.52 -4.88
N HIS A 310 7.17 24.50 -4.01
CA HIS A 310 7.98 24.39 -2.79
C HIS A 310 8.83 23.11 -2.77
N ILE A 311 9.37 22.67 -3.92
CA ILE A 311 10.09 21.40 -4.08
C ILE A 311 11.20 21.24 -3.03
N ALA A 312 11.97 22.28 -2.73
CA ALA A 312 13.07 22.19 -1.76
C ALA A 312 12.58 21.94 -0.33
N ALA A 313 11.51 22.61 0.11
CA ALA A 313 10.90 22.41 1.43
C ALA A 313 10.17 21.06 1.49
N ALA A 314 9.46 20.70 0.42
CA ALA A 314 8.78 19.43 0.26
C ALA A 314 9.76 18.23 0.34
N GLN A 315 10.92 18.34 -0.32
CA GLN A 315 11.95 17.30 -0.25
C GLN A 315 12.53 17.17 1.17
N LYS A 316 12.73 18.28 1.91
CA LYS A 316 13.18 18.20 3.31
C LYS A 316 12.20 17.42 4.17
N TRP A 317 10.88 17.65 3.99
CA TRP A 317 9.88 16.88 4.69
C TRP A 317 9.92 15.40 4.29
N ALA A 318 9.99 15.10 2.98
CA ALA A 318 10.05 13.73 2.48
C ALA A 318 11.25 12.96 3.04
N VAL A 319 12.43 13.57 3.08
CA VAL A 319 13.63 12.97 3.70
C VAL A 319 13.44 12.77 5.20
N TYR A 320 12.85 13.74 5.91
CA TYR A 320 12.64 13.64 7.35
C TYR A 320 11.64 12.52 7.69
N MET A 321 10.52 12.45 6.97
CA MET A 321 9.46 11.45 7.17
C MET A 321 9.89 10.04 6.77
N SER A 322 11.02 9.88 6.07
CA SER A 322 11.49 8.57 5.59
C SER A 322 12.77 8.07 6.25
N SER A 323 13.49 8.90 7.02
CA SER A 323 14.81 8.48 7.56
C SER A 323 15.29 9.23 8.79
N SER A 324 14.52 10.17 9.34
CA SER A 324 14.92 10.86 10.57
C SER A 324 14.95 9.90 11.76
N ASN A 325 15.80 10.21 12.77
CA ASN A 325 15.79 9.43 14.00
C ASN A 325 14.43 9.46 14.70
N GLU A 326 13.70 10.57 14.62
CA GLU A 326 12.36 10.68 15.20
C GLU A 326 11.37 9.74 14.54
N GLU A 327 11.33 9.71 13.21
CA GLU A 327 10.49 8.80 12.44
C GLU A 327 10.81 7.34 12.78
N VAL A 328 12.10 6.97 12.73
CA VAL A 328 12.59 5.63 13.07
C VAL A 328 12.20 5.22 14.49
N ASN A 329 12.42 6.09 15.47
CA ASN A 329 12.09 5.80 16.86
C ASN A 329 10.59 5.67 17.08
N VAL A 330 9.77 6.56 16.50
CA VAL A 330 8.32 6.48 16.60
C VAL A 330 7.81 5.15 16.06
N ARG A 331 8.29 4.70 14.89
CA ARG A 331 7.91 3.40 14.32
C ARG A 331 8.31 2.23 15.21
N LEU A 332 9.57 2.19 15.62
CA LEU A 332 10.08 1.10 16.44
C LEU A 332 9.43 1.06 17.83
N ASP A 333 9.17 2.22 18.44
CA ASP A 333 8.59 2.31 19.78
C ASP A 333 7.09 1.97 19.81
N THR A 334 6.35 2.30 18.76
CA THR A 334 4.91 2.08 18.70
C THR A 334 4.53 0.80 17.97
N GLY A 335 5.45 0.19 17.22
CA GLY A 335 5.17 -0.94 16.35
C GLY A 335 4.38 -0.55 15.09
N TRP A 336 4.44 0.72 14.71
CA TRP A 336 3.80 1.20 13.49
C TRP A 336 4.65 0.92 12.27
N GLU A 337 4.57 -0.28 11.71
CA GLU A 337 5.38 -0.78 10.60
C GLU A 337 6.91 -0.67 10.85
N LEU A 338 7.72 -1.23 10.01
CA LEU A 338 9.16 -1.15 10.15
C LEU A 338 9.74 0.01 9.33
N PRO A 339 10.69 0.79 9.87
CA PRO A 339 11.38 1.81 9.11
C PRO A 339 12.29 1.18 8.05
N THR A 340 12.50 1.89 6.95
CA THR A 340 13.23 1.41 5.77
C THR A 340 14.75 1.64 5.85
N ILE A 341 15.31 1.63 7.05
CA ILE A 341 16.71 1.95 7.35
C ILE A 341 17.67 0.81 6.99
N ALA A 342 18.92 1.17 6.68
CA ALA A 342 20.01 0.23 6.45
C ALA A 342 20.55 -0.40 7.74
N ASP A 343 20.42 0.30 8.87
CA ASP A 343 20.91 -0.16 10.17
C ASP A 343 19.99 -1.23 10.77
N THR A 344 20.24 -2.48 10.41
CA THR A 344 19.47 -3.63 10.91
C THR A 344 19.62 -3.85 12.41
N ALA A 345 20.68 -3.34 13.05
CA ALA A 345 20.83 -3.44 14.50
C ALA A 345 19.74 -2.65 15.25
N LYS A 346 19.30 -1.53 14.71
CA LYS A 346 18.14 -0.80 15.26
C LYS A 346 16.85 -1.60 15.17
N LEU A 347 16.66 -2.41 14.11
CA LEU A 347 15.48 -3.27 13.96
C LEU A 347 15.42 -4.36 15.04
N ASN A 348 16.56 -4.80 15.60
CA ASN A 348 16.59 -5.79 16.69
C ASN A 348 15.84 -5.31 17.94
N THR A 349 15.76 -4.00 18.18
CA THR A 349 14.98 -3.45 19.31
C THR A 349 13.49 -3.76 19.17
N TYR A 350 13.02 -3.91 17.94
CA TYR A 350 11.64 -4.30 17.66
C TYR A 350 11.28 -5.69 18.21
N LEU A 351 12.23 -6.63 18.24
CA LEU A 351 12.03 -7.99 18.75
C LEU A 351 11.75 -8.03 20.25
N SER A 352 12.24 -7.05 21.00
CA SER A 352 12.10 -6.99 22.47
C SER A 352 10.83 -6.25 22.93
N LYS A 353 10.03 -5.71 22.02
CA LYS A 353 8.82 -4.94 22.36
C LYS A 353 7.65 -5.87 22.69
N GLY A 354 7.12 -5.77 23.87
CA GLY A 354 5.89 -6.30 24.42
C GLY A 354 5.07 -7.30 23.60
N VAL A 355 3.90 -6.89 23.17
CA VAL A 355 2.94 -7.71 22.40
C VAL A 355 3.02 -7.32 20.91
N PRO A 356 3.00 -8.28 19.96
CA PRO A 356 3.05 -9.74 20.15
C PRO A 356 4.41 -10.23 20.62
N ALA A 357 4.45 -11.38 21.30
CA ALA A 357 5.70 -11.96 21.79
C ALA A 357 6.57 -12.52 20.66
N ASN A 358 5.93 -13.11 19.64
CA ASN A 358 6.60 -13.74 18.49
C ASN A 358 6.88 -12.76 17.34
N ARG A 359 7.45 -11.59 17.62
CA ARG A 359 7.81 -10.61 16.58
C ARG A 359 8.86 -11.14 15.58
N GLN A 360 9.54 -12.23 15.91
CA GLN A 360 10.46 -12.91 14.99
C GLN A 360 9.74 -13.37 13.72
N SER A 361 8.45 -13.73 13.80
CA SER A 361 7.64 -14.12 12.64
C SER A 361 7.58 -13.06 11.54
N VAL A 362 7.70 -11.77 11.87
CA VAL A 362 7.78 -10.67 10.89
C VAL A 362 9.03 -10.83 10.01
N PHE A 363 10.19 -11.06 10.63
CA PHE A 363 11.43 -11.26 9.89
C PHE A 363 11.50 -12.60 9.16
N ASP A 364 10.83 -13.62 9.70
CA ASP A 364 10.75 -14.93 9.04
C ASP A 364 9.82 -14.88 7.82
N ALA A 365 8.70 -14.17 7.89
CA ALA A 365 7.81 -13.90 6.77
C ALA A 365 8.51 -13.12 5.66
N ALA A 366 9.32 -12.12 6.03
CA ALA A 366 10.12 -11.33 5.07
C ALA A 366 11.21 -12.14 4.33
N LYS A 367 11.52 -13.35 4.76
CA LYS A 367 12.41 -14.29 4.02
C LYS A 367 11.67 -15.06 2.92
N GLN A 368 10.35 -15.09 2.96
CA GLN A 368 9.49 -15.89 2.09
C GLN A 368 8.48 -14.97 1.41
N ILE A 369 8.98 -14.07 0.58
CA ILE A 369 8.18 -13.02 -0.06
C ILE A 369 7.43 -13.58 -1.28
N ALA A 370 6.13 -13.29 -1.36
CA ALA A 370 5.39 -13.30 -2.61
C ALA A 370 5.66 -11.95 -3.31
N PRO A 371 6.46 -11.91 -4.39
CA PRO A 371 6.75 -10.66 -5.05
C PRO A 371 5.49 -10.11 -5.71
N ALA A 372 5.18 -8.84 -5.46
CA ALA A 372 4.07 -8.18 -6.13
C ALA A 372 4.32 -8.12 -7.64
N PRO A 373 3.35 -8.53 -8.47
CA PRO A 373 3.48 -8.46 -9.93
C PRO A 373 3.65 -7.02 -10.42
N ASN A 374 4.52 -6.82 -11.39
CA ASN A 374 4.63 -5.53 -12.07
C ASN A 374 3.49 -5.37 -13.09
N LEU A 375 2.49 -4.59 -12.77
CA LEU A 375 1.28 -4.42 -13.57
C LEU A 375 1.34 -3.21 -14.52
N GLY A 376 2.44 -2.45 -14.53
CA GLY A 376 2.61 -1.28 -15.40
C GLY A 376 1.66 -0.11 -15.08
N ALA A 377 1.37 0.69 -16.11
CA ALA A 377 0.58 1.92 -15.97
C ALA A 377 -0.88 1.68 -15.54
N ASN A 378 -1.47 0.53 -15.91
CA ASN A 378 -2.85 0.17 -15.60
C ASN A 378 -3.00 -0.59 -14.28
N SER A 379 -2.02 -0.49 -13.38
CA SER A 379 -1.94 -1.25 -12.13
C SER A 379 -3.23 -1.21 -11.30
N SER A 380 -3.76 -0.03 -11.00
CA SER A 380 -4.99 0.10 -10.20
C SER A 380 -6.18 -0.58 -10.87
N ALA A 381 -6.37 -0.37 -12.19
CA ALA A 381 -7.47 -0.97 -12.94
C ALA A 381 -7.40 -2.51 -12.97
N ILE A 382 -6.17 -3.08 -13.02
CA ILE A 382 -5.94 -4.53 -12.97
C ILE A 382 -6.26 -5.09 -11.59
N GLN A 383 -5.83 -4.43 -10.53
CA GLN A 383 -6.12 -4.83 -9.14
C GLN A 383 -7.62 -4.79 -8.86
N ASP A 384 -8.29 -3.71 -9.28
CA ASP A 384 -9.75 -3.55 -9.15
C ASP A 384 -10.50 -4.62 -9.94
N ALA A 385 -10.05 -4.92 -11.18
CA ALA A 385 -10.66 -5.93 -12.01
C ALA A 385 -10.60 -7.33 -11.38
N MET A 386 -9.44 -7.70 -10.80
CA MET A 386 -9.31 -8.99 -10.11
C MET A 386 -10.16 -9.02 -8.84
N THR A 387 -10.06 -7.99 -7.99
CA THR A 387 -10.81 -7.92 -6.74
C THR A 387 -12.32 -8.01 -6.99
N ALA A 388 -12.84 -7.29 -7.98
CA ALA A 388 -14.26 -7.30 -8.34
C ALA A 388 -14.75 -8.71 -8.70
N GLN A 389 -14.00 -9.46 -9.50
CA GLN A 389 -14.40 -10.81 -9.90
C GLN A 389 -14.32 -11.81 -8.73
N LEU A 390 -13.31 -11.69 -7.86
CA LEU A 390 -13.23 -12.50 -6.65
C LEU A 390 -14.41 -12.23 -5.72
N ILE A 391 -14.85 -10.98 -5.58
CA ILE A 391 -16.03 -10.59 -4.80
C ILE A 391 -17.33 -11.15 -5.40
N GLU A 392 -17.49 -11.16 -6.74
CA GLU A 392 -18.64 -11.80 -7.38
C GLU A 392 -18.72 -13.29 -7.04
N ALA A 393 -17.59 -13.99 -7.12
CA ALA A 393 -17.50 -15.39 -6.72
C ALA A 393 -17.77 -15.59 -5.22
N GLN A 394 -17.19 -14.74 -4.36
CA GLN A 394 -17.41 -14.77 -2.91
C GLN A 394 -18.88 -14.57 -2.53
N ALA A 395 -19.58 -13.74 -3.29
CA ALA A 395 -21.00 -13.50 -3.11
C ALA A 395 -21.91 -14.62 -3.70
N GLY A 396 -21.32 -15.60 -4.38
CA GLY A 396 -22.05 -16.69 -5.04
C GLY A 396 -22.81 -16.27 -6.30
N ARG A 397 -22.48 -15.10 -6.90
CA ARG A 397 -23.11 -14.63 -8.12
C ARG A 397 -22.53 -15.27 -9.37
N GLU A 398 -21.31 -15.77 -9.28
CA GLU A 398 -20.67 -16.59 -10.31
C GLU A 398 -19.80 -17.68 -9.67
N THR A 399 -19.41 -18.66 -10.46
CA THR A 399 -18.44 -19.68 -10.02
C THR A 399 -17.03 -19.08 -9.98
N VAL A 400 -16.15 -19.59 -9.14
CA VAL A 400 -14.74 -19.16 -9.08
C VAL A 400 -14.06 -19.29 -10.44
N GLN A 401 -14.36 -20.36 -11.20
CA GLN A 401 -13.82 -20.54 -12.55
C GLN A 401 -14.30 -19.44 -13.54
N GLN A 402 -15.56 -19.04 -13.47
CA GLN A 402 -16.08 -17.94 -14.28
C GLN A 402 -15.42 -16.62 -13.91
N ALA A 403 -15.30 -16.34 -12.59
CA ALA A 403 -14.62 -15.16 -12.08
C ALA A 403 -13.18 -15.05 -12.61
N LEU A 404 -12.42 -16.14 -12.57
CA LEU A 404 -11.04 -16.15 -13.09
C LEU A 404 -11.01 -15.93 -14.62
N SER A 405 -11.93 -16.54 -15.38
CA SER A 405 -11.99 -16.35 -16.84
C SER A 405 -12.35 -14.91 -17.23
N ASN A 406 -13.30 -14.31 -16.51
CA ASN A 406 -13.71 -12.92 -16.69
C ASN A 406 -12.56 -11.95 -16.33
N ALA A 407 -11.88 -12.21 -15.19
CA ALA A 407 -10.70 -11.45 -14.77
C ALA A 407 -9.57 -11.54 -15.79
N GLU A 408 -9.24 -12.74 -16.27
CA GLU A 408 -8.20 -12.97 -17.28
C GLU A 408 -8.44 -12.17 -18.57
N THR A 409 -9.66 -12.21 -19.08
CA THR A 409 -10.04 -11.46 -20.28
C THR A 409 -9.84 -9.96 -20.09
N LYS A 410 -10.36 -9.41 -18.99
CA LYS A 410 -10.28 -7.98 -18.69
C LYS A 410 -8.84 -7.53 -18.42
N ILE A 411 -8.08 -8.32 -17.66
CA ILE A 411 -6.70 -8.01 -17.31
C ILE A 411 -5.79 -8.09 -18.54
N ASN A 412 -5.96 -9.07 -19.41
CA ASN A 412 -5.19 -9.14 -20.66
C ASN A 412 -5.43 -7.93 -21.56
N ALA A 413 -6.67 -7.41 -21.63
CA ALA A 413 -6.95 -6.17 -22.35
C ALA A 413 -6.23 -4.96 -21.74
N LEU A 414 -6.18 -4.86 -20.41
CA LEU A 414 -5.46 -3.79 -19.69
C LEU A 414 -3.94 -3.89 -19.81
N LEU A 415 -3.39 -5.10 -19.94
CA LEU A 415 -1.95 -5.32 -20.13
C LEU A 415 -1.49 -5.01 -21.56
N ALA A 416 -2.40 -5.06 -22.53
CA ALA A 416 -2.10 -4.81 -23.95
C ALA A 416 -2.14 -3.32 -24.34
N GLY A 417 -2.79 -2.48 -23.56
CA GLY A 417 -2.95 -1.04 -23.79
C GLY A 417 -2.12 -0.20 -22.88
#